data_3d2449cc06d214560ffc5a4c8d243450
#
_entry.id   3d2449cc06d214560ffc5a4c8d243450
#
_cell.length_a   1.000
_cell.length_b   1.000
_cell.length_c   1.000
_cell.angle_alpha   90.00
_cell.angle_beta   90.00
_cell.angle_gamma   90.00
#
_symmetry.space_group_name_H-M   'P 1'
#
loop_
_entity.id
_entity.type
_entity.pdbx_description
1 polymer ?
#
loop_
_entity_poly.entity_id
_entity_poly.type
_entity_poly.pdbx_seq_one_letter_code
_entity_poly.pdbx_strand_id
1 'polypeptide(L)'
;MSHNYKAVTGGKLKLKGKNMQNARPRRRSLPPPSKTDPDADEHGGWWCIKDDVDFRGGIEIAIEAGDNSRAYLAALDNGTFTLGSNHFNEPQPYPEEILSLIKTPDDAKFSIKTGFGRYVGVDMNGQLIATAEAIGPRERFEAIFQDGKCAIQAVSSGLFLTWAPDEKGQVFVSSKKASEKEFINIRTSAVKHTTADWRPAEDLKESADCETSYNRMINYDVNDKSAVKKAQKEGTLHETLLNRRQKLKSDRYC
;
A
#
# COMPACT_ATOMS: atom_id res chain seq x y z
N MET A 1 -8.96 52.05 43.98
CA MET A 1 -8.06 51.04 44.54
C MET A 1 -7.61 50.18 43.40
N SER A 2 -6.40 50.41 42.90
CA SER A 2 -5.84 49.64 41.73
C SER A 2 -4.96 48.53 42.28
N HIS A 3 -5.35 47.28 42.00
CA HIS A 3 -4.53 46.12 42.33
C HIS A 3 -3.47 45.88 41.23
N ASN A 4 -2.23 46.16 41.59
CA ASN A 4 -1.06 45.82 40.80
C ASN A 4 -0.83 44.30 40.82
N TYR A 5 -1.11 43.60 39.70
CA TYR A 5 -0.65 42.26 39.49
C TYR A 5 0.82 42.30 39.03
N LYS A 6 1.75 41.90 39.91
CA LYS A 6 3.14 41.62 39.53
C LYS A 6 3.18 40.41 38.65
N ALA A 7 3.68 40.58 37.43
CA ALA A 7 3.97 39.48 36.51
C ALA A 7 5.02 38.55 37.14
N VAL A 8 4.66 37.29 37.34
CA VAL A 8 5.58 36.24 37.79
C VAL A 8 6.39 35.81 36.57
N THR A 9 7.64 36.25 36.50
CA THR A 9 8.61 35.75 35.52
C THR A 9 9.00 34.32 35.87
N GLY A 10 8.48 33.33 35.14
CA GLY A 10 8.81 31.92 35.28
C GLY A 10 10.30 31.70 35.00
N GLY A 11 11.06 31.28 36.00
CA GLY A 11 12.45 30.89 35.86
C GLY A 11 12.57 29.65 34.94
N LYS A 12 13.60 29.63 34.11
CA LYS A 12 13.93 28.46 33.25
C LYS A 12 14.05 27.20 34.13
N LEU A 13 13.20 26.21 33.84
CA LEU A 13 13.29 24.87 34.43
C LEU A 13 14.62 24.23 34.03
N LYS A 14 15.56 24.12 34.97
CA LYS A 14 16.78 23.34 34.76
C LYS A 14 16.48 21.86 35.08
N LEU A 15 16.15 21.12 34.06
CA LEU A 15 16.12 19.66 34.16
C LEU A 15 17.55 19.14 34.38
N LYS A 16 17.76 18.52 35.55
CA LYS A 16 19.03 17.87 35.94
C LYS A 16 19.18 16.59 35.13
N GLY A 17 19.51 16.72 33.81
CA GLY A 17 19.81 15.62 32.92
C GLY A 17 21.27 15.20 33.09
N LYS A 18 21.54 13.95 33.41
CA LYS A 18 22.85 13.32 33.23
C LYS A 18 23.33 13.60 31.81
N ASN A 19 24.59 14.04 31.68
CA ASN A 19 25.29 14.24 30.41
C ASN A 19 25.09 13.06 29.46
N MET A 20 24.17 13.21 28.52
CA MET A 20 24.10 12.39 27.28
C MET A 20 24.97 13.05 26.19
N GLN A 21 26.21 13.35 26.49
CA GLN A 21 27.21 13.65 25.47
C GLN A 21 27.70 12.29 24.98
N ASN A 22 27.47 12.04 23.69
CA ASN A 22 27.91 10.90 22.86
C ASN A 22 26.91 9.75 22.56
N ALA A 23 25.62 9.99 22.56
CA ALA A 23 24.78 9.19 21.71
C ALA A 23 24.79 9.79 20.30
N ARG A 24 25.75 9.37 19.43
CA ARG A 24 25.63 9.60 17.99
C ARG A 24 24.27 9.07 17.57
N PRO A 25 23.42 9.86 16.87
CA PRO A 25 22.19 9.33 16.33
C PRO A 25 22.59 8.12 15.46
N ARG A 26 22.16 6.92 15.84
CA ARG A 26 22.26 5.76 14.96
C ARG A 26 21.55 6.21 13.69
N ARG A 27 22.31 6.46 12.63
CA ARG A 27 21.76 6.54 11.29
C ARG A 27 20.91 5.29 11.16
N ARG A 28 19.60 5.48 11.08
CA ARG A 28 18.71 4.42 10.59
C ARG A 28 19.35 4.00 9.27
N SER A 29 19.92 2.80 9.25
CA SER A 29 20.28 2.18 7.99
C SER A 29 18.98 2.14 7.21
N LEU A 30 18.95 2.87 6.09
CA LEU A 30 17.91 2.67 5.10
C LEU A 30 17.83 1.16 4.85
N PRO A 31 16.63 0.58 4.80
CA PRO A 31 16.49 -0.81 4.41
C PRO A 31 17.33 -1.00 3.13
N PRO A 32 18.00 -2.15 2.96
CA PRO A 32 18.73 -2.44 1.74
C PRO A 32 17.77 -2.17 0.57
N PRO A 33 18.24 -1.59 -0.55
CA PRO A 33 17.40 -1.38 -1.71
C PRO A 33 16.71 -2.71 -2.00
N SER A 34 15.40 -2.71 -1.99
CA SER A 34 14.60 -3.86 -2.42
C SER A 34 15.16 -4.28 -3.77
N LYS A 35 15.41 -5.58 -3.96
CA LYS A 35 15.80 -6.12 -5.27
C LYS A 35 14.81 -5.53 -6.27
N THR A 36 15.30 -4.71 -7.18
CA THR A 36 14.48 -4.10 -8.23
C THR A 36 13.83 -5.25 -8.98
N ASP A 37 12.52 -5.15 -9.14
CA ASP A 37 11.75 -6.14 -9.88
C ASP A 37 12.11 -5.93 -11.37
N PRO A 38 12.69 -6.91 -12.07
CA PRO A 38 13.13 -6.72 -13.45
C PRO A 38 11.97 -6.27 -14.36
N ASP A 39 10.74 -6.70 -14.09
CA ASP A 39 9.55 -6.27 -14.80
C ASP A 39 9.28 -4.77 -14.61
N ALA A 40 9.49 -4.25 -13.39
CA ALA A 40 9.35 -2.82 -13.13
C ALA A 40 10.41 -1.99 -13.83
N ASP A 41 11.66 -2.47 -13.89
CA ASP A 41 12.75 -1.77 -14.58
C ASP A 41 12.48 -1.66 -16.10
N GLU A 42 11.90 -2.70 -16.71
CA GLU A 42 11.51 -2.71 -18.11
C GLU A 42 10.36 -1.75 -18.44
N HIS A 43 9.56 -1.36 -17.44
CA HIS A 43 8.40 -0.46 -17.57
C HIS A 43 8.61 0.87 -16.85
N GLY A 44 9.87 1.32 -16.72
CA GLY A 44 10.21 2.62 -16.15
C GLY A 44 9.81 2.81 -14.68
N GLY A 45 9.84 1.75 -13.90
CA GLY A 45 9.46 1.74 -12.49
C GLY A 45 8.01 1.37 -12.22
N TRP A 46 7.22 1.08 -13.26
CA TRP A 46 5.82 0.64 -13.15
C TRP A 46 5.75 -0.88 -13.07
N TRP A 47 5.42 -1.42 -11.90
CA TRP A 47 5.31 -2.86 -11.67
C TRP A 47 3.86 -3.35 -11.84
N CYS A 48 3.70 -4.61 -12.24
CA CYS A 48 2.39 -5.23 -12.47
C CYS A 48 1.75 -5.67 -11.15
N ILE A 49 0.49 -5.28 -10.93
CA ILE A 49 -0.35 -5.74 -9.82
C ILE A 49 -0.86 -7.14 -10.16
N LYS A 50 -0.52 -8.12 -9.31
CA LYS A 50 -0.89 -9.53 -9.52
C LYS A 50 -2.01 -9.99 -8.58
N ASP A 51 -2.22 -9.27 -7.48
CA ASP A 51 -3.14 -9.64 -6.42
C ASP A 51 -4.02 -8.48 -5.98
N ASP A 52 -5.20 -8.77 -5.46
CA ASP A 52 -6.14 -7.76 -4.93
C ASP A 52 -5.57 -7.00 -3.72
N VAL A 53 -4.61 -7.57 -3.00
CA VAL A 53 -3.95 -6.94 -1.84
C VAL A 53 -3.23 -5.65 -2.22
N ASP A 54 -2.57 -5.64 -3.39
CA ASP A 54 -1.87 -4.48 -3.92
C ASP A 54 -2.79 -3.53 -4.72
N PHE A 55 -4.00 -3.99 -5.07
CA PHE A 55 -5.01 -3.24 -5.81
C PHE A 55 -5.84 -2.35 -4.88
N ARG A 56 -5.29 -1.17 -4.52
CA ARG A 56 -5.85 -0.26 -3.50
C ARG A 56 -6.26 1.07 -4.10
N GLY A 57 -7.30 1.67 -3.52
CA GLY A 57 -7.73 3.01 -3.91
C GLY A 57 -6.69 4.08 -3.59
N GLY A 58 -6.72 5.15 -4.39
CA GLY A 58 -5.84 6.31 -4.22
C GLY A 58 -4.46 6.17 -4.87
N ILE A 59 -4.23 5.15 -5.70
CA ILE A 59 -2.99 4.98 -6.46
C ILE A 59 -3.20 5.36 -7.92
N GLU A 60 -2.10 5.71 -8.58
CA GLU A 60 -2.05 5.87 -10.02
C GLU A 60 -1.79 4.52 -10.68
N ILE A 61 -2.54 4.25 -11.73
CA ILE A 61 -2.47 3.00 -12.50
C ILE A 61 -2.35 3.30 -14.00
N ALA A 62 -1.70 2.41 -14.71
CA ALA A 62 -1.71 2.32 -16.16
C ALA A 62 -2.21 0.93 -16.55
N ILE A 63 -3.12 0.86 -17.53
CA ILE A 63 -3.71 -0.41 -17.96
C ILE A 63 -3.07 -0.82 -19.27
N GLU A 64 -2.28 -1.88 -19.24
CA GLU A 64 -1.59 -2.44 -20.39
C GLU A 64 -2.45 -3.52 -21.06
N ALA A 65 -2.53 -3.48 -22.38
CA ALA A 65 -3.27 -4.45 -23.17
C ALA A 65 -2.46 -5.73 -23.39
N GLY A 66 -3.04 -6.89 -23.05
CA GLY A 66 -2.40 -8.18 -23.24
C GLY A 66 -1.13 -8.40 -22.41
N ASP A 67 -0.39 -9.45 -22.72
CA ASP A 67 0.84 -9.80 -22.01
C ASP A 67 2.03 -8.98 -22.54
N ASN A 68 2.52 -8.04 -21.74
CA ASN A 68 3.75 -7.25 -21.98
C ASN A 68 3.80 -6.56 -23.36
N SER A 69 2.66 -6.09 -23.85
CA SER A 69 2.58 -5.39 -25.14
C SER A 69 3.20 -4.00 -25.08
N ARG A 70 3.36 -3.45 -23.86
CA ARG A 70 3.77 -2.04 -23.59
C ARG A 70 2.86 -1.01 -24.28
N ALA A 71 1.65 -1.41 -24.64
CA ALA A 71 0.63 -0.52 -25.16
C ALA A 71 -0.42 -0.29 -24.08
N TYR A 72 -0.59 0.96 -23.67
CA TYR A 72 -1.46 1.35 -22.57
C TYR A 72 -2.75 1.98 -23.06
N LEU A 73 -3.78 1.90 -22.21
CA LEU A 73 -5.05 2.57 -22.44
C LEU A 73 -4.88 4.07 -22.28
N ALA A 74 -5.03 4.82 -23.35
CA ALA A 74 -4.94 6.27 -23.36
C ALA A 74 -6.34 6.91 -23.36
N ALA A 75 -6.56 7.86 -22.45
CA ALA A 75 -7.74 8.68 -22.39
C ALA A 75 -7.55 9.92 -23.28
N LEU A 76 -8.47 10.18 -24.20
CA LEU A 76 -8.44 11.35 -25.04
C LEU A 76 -9.27 12.50 -24.42
N ASP A 77 -8.97 13.72 -24.81
CA ASP A 77 -9.66 14.94 -24.32
C ASP A 77 -11.17 14.92 -24.64
N ASN A 78 -11.55 14.30 -25.75
CA ASN A 78 -12.96 14.12 -26.14
C ASN A 78 -13.74 13.09 -25.30
N GLY A 79 -13.06 12.46 -24.31
CA GLY A 79 -13.64 11.44 -23.44
C GLY A 79 -13.73 10.05 -24.06
N THR A 80 -13.08 9.79 -25.18
CA THR A 80 -12.95 8.45 -25.74
C THR A 80 -11.63 7.83 -25.34
N PHE A 81 -11.51 6.51 -25.47
CA PHE A 81 -10.29 5.76 -25.19
C PHE A 81 -9.72 5.15 -26.47
N THR A 82 -8.41 5.11 -26.52
CA THR A 82 -7.67 4.43 -27.58
C THR A 82 -6.54 3.62 -26.95
N LEU A 83 -6.03 2.66 -27.69
CA LEU A 83 -4.80 1.98 -27.33
C LEU A 83 -3.62 2.84 -27.79
N GLY A 84 -2.74 3.19 -26.84
CA GLY A 84 -1.53 3.95 -27.12
C GLY A 84 -0.53 3.16 -27.99
N SER A 85 0.48 3.85 -28.46
CA SER A 85 1.60 3.21 -29.17
C SER A 85 2.47 2.41 -28.19
N ASN A 86 3.22 1.42 -28.70
CA ASN A 86 4.12 0.63 -27.88
C ASN A 86 5.30 1.46 -27.34
N HIS A 87 5.53 1.41 -26.03
CA HIS A 87 6.57 2.15 -25.31
C HIS A 87 7.93 1.44 -25.31
N PHE A 88 8.54 1.23 -26.48
CA PHE A 88 9.86 0.58 -26.54
C PHE A 88 11.02 1.51 -26.21
N ASN A 89 10.90 2.81 -26.52
CA ASN A 89 11.97 3.79 -26.32
C ASN A 89 11.82 4.52 -24.98
N GLU A 90 10.61 4.81 -24.57
CA GLU A 90 10.26 5.45 -23.31
C GLU A 90 9.38 4.49 -22.50
N PRO A 91 9.97 3.76 -21.55
CA PRO A 91 9.27 2.66 -20.89
C PRO A 91 8.15 3.11 -19.94
N GLN A 92 8.05 4.40 -19.64
CA GLN A 92 7.01 4.95 -18.77
C GLN A 92 5.73 5.24 -19.53
N PRO A 93 4.54 5.04 -18.91
CA PRO A 93 3.28 5.47 -19.47
C PRO A 93 3.23 6.99 -19.66
N TYR A 94 2.60 7.45 -20.72
CA TYR A 94 2.37 8.88 -20.95
C TYR A 94 1.29 9.43 -20.00
N PRO A 95 1.25 10.76 -19.77
CA PRO A 95 0.24 11.37 -18.88
C PRO A 95 -1.22 11.04 -19.22
N GLU A 96 -1.52 10.80 -20.50
CA GLU A 96 -2.85 10.42 -21.00
C GLU A 96 -3.22 8.98 -20.65
N GLU A 97 -2.23 8.14 -20.34
CA GLU A 97 -2.36 6.72 -19.99
C GLU A 97 -2.39 6.49 -18.48
N ILE A 98 -2.08 7.54 -17.71
CA ILE A 98 -2.09 7.47 -16.24
C ILE A 98 -3.51 7.77 -15.75
N LEU A 99 -4.05 6.81 -15.03
CA LEU A 99 -5.41 6.83 -14.49
C LEU A 99 -5.36 6.76 -12.97
N SER A 100 -6.30 7.39 -12.29
CA SER A 100 -6.41 7.31 -10.82
C SER A 100 -7.41 6.23 -10.41
N LEU A 101 -7.01 5.29 -9.58
CA LEU A 101 -7.84 4.23 -9.05
C LEU A 101 -8.61 4.70 -7.81
N ILE A 102 -9.92 4.53 -7.82
CA ILE A 102 -10.81 4.86 -6.70
C ILE A 102 -11.48 3.58 -6.22
N LYS A 103 -11.03 3.06 -5.09
CA LYS A 103 -11.55 1.84 -4.47
C LYS A 103 -11.66 2.05 -2.97
N THR A 104 -12.76 1.62 -2.37
CA THR A 104 -12.90 1.56 -0.91
C THR A 104 -12.35 0.22 -0.42
N PRO A 105 -11.69 0.14 0.74
CA PRO A 105 -11.10 -1.12 1.23
C PRO A 105 -12.09 -2.27 1.37
N ASP A 106 -13.33 -1.96 1.70
CA ASP A 106 -14.39 -2.94 1.98
C ASP A 106 -15.20 -3.33 0.72
N ASP A 107 -14.96 -2.68 -0.43
CA ASP A 107 -15.71 -2.94 -1.67
C ASP A 107 -14.80 -3.61 -2.71
N ALA A 108 -15.26 -4.70 -3.30
CA ALA A 108 -14.58 -5.33 -4.44
C ALA A 108 -14.63 -4.46 -5.70
N LYS A 109 -15.61 -3.53 -5.75
CA LYS A 109 -15.82 -2.64 -6.90
C LYS A 109 -14.93 -1.42 -6.81
N PHE A 110 -14.52 -0.95 -7.98
CA PHE A 110 -13.71 0.25 -8.11
C PHE A 110 -14.22 1.14 -9.24
N SER A 111 -13.73 2.36 -9.26
CA SER A 111 -13.94 3.32 -10.33
C SER A 111 -12.61 3.91 -10.76
N ILE A 112 -12.53 4.37 -11.99
CA ILE A 112 -11.31 4.93 -12.57
C ILE A 112 -11.58 6.38 -12.93
N LYS A 113 -10.64 7.26 -12.62
CA LYS A 113 -10.68 8.68 -13.00
C LYS A 113 -9.53 8.98 -13.95
N THR A 114 -9.82 9.70 -15.03
CA THR A 114 -8.82 10.14 -16.00
C THR A 114 -8.08 11.39 -15.52
N GLY A 115 -6.93 11.69 -16.10
CA GLY A 115 -6.20 12.93 -15.88
C GLY A 115 -7.00 14.19 -16.18
N PHE A 116 -8.02 14.10 -17.05
CA PHE A 116 -8.96 15.18 -17.37
C PHE A 116 -10.07 15.39 -16.30
N GLY A 117 -10.03 14.63 -15.21
CA GLY A 117 -10.97 14.79 -14.10
C GLY A 117 -12.31 14.10 -14.28
N ARG A 118 -12.52 13.33 -15.34
CA ARG A 118 -13.73 12.58 -15.66
C ARG A 118 -13.61 11.12 -15.23
N TYR A 119 -14.76 10.50 -14.92
CA TYR A 119 -14.83 9.09 -14.56
C TYR A 119 -15.05 8.22 -15.79
N VAL A 120 -14.33 7.09 -15.80
CA VAL A 120 -14.45 6.06 -16.83
C VAL A 120 -15.77 5.32 -16.64
N GLY A 121 -16.51 5.14 -17.71
CA GLY A 121 -17.78 4.42 -17.73
C GLY A 121 -17.99 3.69 -19.05
N VAL A 122 -19.10 2.98 -19.14
CA VAL A 122 -19.51 2.25 -20.35
C VAL A 122 -20.79 2.83 -20.88
N ASP A 123 -20.81 3.19 -22.18
CA ASP A 123 -22.01 3.71 -22.82
C ASP A 123 -23.03 2.60 -23.16
N MET A 124 -24.15 2.97 -23.80
CA MET A 124 -25.19 2.01 -24.20
C MET A 124 -24.72 1.04 -25.29
N ASN A 125 -23.71 1.40 -26.06
CA ASN A 125 -23.16 0.60 -27.15
C ASN A 125 -22.02 -0.32 -26.66
N GLY A 126 -21.68 -0.26 -25.37
CA GLY A 126 -20.57 -1.00 -24.80
C GLY A 126 -19.20 -0.34 -25.01
N GLN A 127 -19.16 0.89 -25.50
CA GLN A 127 -17.92 1.64 -25.68
C GLN A 127 -17.42 2.20 -24.33
N LEU A 128 -16.11 2.13 -24.10
CA LEU A 128 -15.47 2.75 -22.96
C LEU A 128 -15.38 4.27 -23.18
N ILE A 129 -15.93 5.05 -22.26
CA ILE A 129 -15.97 6.52 -22.34
C ILE A 129 -15.62 7.14 -20.99
N ALA A 130 -15.16 8.40 -20.98
CA ALA A 130 -14.89 9.18 -19.78
C ALA A 130 -15.57 10.55 -19.87
N THR A 131 -16.88 10.58 -19.69
CA THR A 131 -17.69 11.81 -19.76
C THR A 131 -18.34 12.19 -18.43
N ALA A 132 -18.44 11.24 -17.50
CA ALA A 132 -19.12 11.43 -16.23
C ALA A 132 -18.31 12.29 -15.24
N GLU A 133 -19.02 13.18 -14.54
CA GLU A 133 -18.45 14.01 -13.46
C GLU A 133 -18.60 13.36 -12.09
N ALA A 134 -19.42 12.33 -11.97
CA ALA A 134 -19.68 11.60 -10.74
C ALA A 134 -19.74 10.09 -10.99
N ILE A 135 -19.48 9.31 -9.96
CA ILE A 135 -19.54 7.85 -10.02
C ILE A 135 -20.99 7.39 -9.95
N GLY A 136 -21.49 6.80 -11.02
CA GLY A 136 -22.78 6.14 -11.12
C GLY A 136 -22.65 4.63 -11.29
N PRO A 137 -23.74 3.93 -11.62
CA PRO A 137 -23.72 2.50 -11.86
C PRO A 137 -22.87 2.06 -13.07
N ARG A 138 -22.70 2.94 -14.07
CA ARG A 138 -21.92 2.68 -15.29
C ARG A 138 -20.42 2.87 -15.11
N GLU A 139 -20.01 3.60 -14.08
CA GLU A 139 -18.63 3.95 -13.75
C GLU A 139 -18.04 3.00 -12.72
N ARG A 140 -18.68 1.85 -12.49
CA ARG A 140 -18.23 0.82 -11.56
C ARG A 140 -17.73 -0.41 -12.31
N PHE A 141 -16.55 -0.86 -11.92
CA PHE A 141 -15.85 -2.01 -12.46
C PHE A 141 -15.46 -2.98 -11.34
N GLU A 142 -15.15 -4.20 -11.72
CA GLU A 142 -14.58 -5.23 -10.85
C GLU A 142 -13.35 -5.82 -11.53
N ALA A 143 -12.24 -5.93 -10.79
CA ALA A 143 -11.02 -6.56 -11.27
C ALA A 143 -10.99 -8.02 -10.81
N ILE A 144 -10.78 -8.93 -11.73
CA ILE A 144 -10.72 -10.36 -11.47
C ILE A 144 -9.30 -10.81 -11.69
N PHE A 145 -8.64 -11.24 -10.61
CA PHE A 145 -7.30 -11.79 -10.63
C PHE A 145 -7.38 -13.30 -10.55
N GLN A 146 -6.85 -13.99 -11.53
CA GLN A 146 -6.78 -15.44 -11.57
C GLN A 146 -5.48 -15.91 -12.23
N ASP A 147 -4.75 -16.79 -11.57
CA ASP A 147 -3.50 -17.39 -12.08
C ASP A 147 -2.46 -16.35 -12.56
N GLY A 148 -2.39 -15.20 -11.85
CA GLY A 148 -1.49 -14.10 -12.19
C GLY A 148 -1.92 -13.26 -13.39
N LYS A 149 -3.11 -13.49 -13.94
CA LYS A 149 -3.74 -12.71 -14.99
C LYS A 149 -4.84 -11.84 -14.40
N CYS A 150 -5.09 -10.69 -15.02
CA CYS A 150 -6.14 -9.77 -14.63
C CYS A 150 -7.10 -9.52 -15.78
N ALA A 151 -8.38 -9.37 -15.46
CA ALA A 151 -9.41 -8.91 -16.38
C ALA A 151 -10.33 -7.92 -15.67
N ILE A 152 -10.82 -6.91 -16.38
CA ILE A 152 -11.77 -5.91 -15.83
C ILE A 152 -13.16 -6.21 -16.37
N GLN A 153 -14.13 -6.32 -15.46
CA GLN A 153 -15.54 -6.49 -15.75
C GLN A 153 -16.31 -5.21 -15.41
N ALA A 154 -17.18 -4.75 -16.32
CA ALA A 154 -18.10 -3.67 -16.00
C ALA A 154 -19.29 -4.20 -15.20
N VAL A 155 -19.53 -3.63 -14.02
CA VAL A 155 -20.60 -4.09 -13.12
C VAL A 155 -21.98 -3.90 -13.73
N SER A 156 -22.16 -2.83 -14.54
CA SER A 156 -23.46 -2.49 -15.15
C SER A 156 -23.94 -3.50 -16.19
N SER A 157 -23.03 -4.09 -16.97
CA SER A 157 -23.34 -5.03 -18.04
C SER A 157 -22.94 -6.48 -17.75
N GLY A 158 -22.04 -6.68 -16.79
CA GLY A 158 -21.43 -7.98 -16.53
C GLY A 158 -20.50 -8.47 -17.64
N LEU A 159 -20.08 -7.57 -18.52
CA LEU A 159 -19.19 -7.88 -19.65
C LEU A 159 -17.76 -7.45 -19.33
N PHE A 160 -16.80 -8.13 -19.97
CA PHE A 160 -15.38 -7.85 -19.83
C PHE A 160 -14.89 -6.82 -20.86
N LEU A 161 -13.88 -6.07 -20.43
CA LEU A 161 -13.13 -5.16 -21.28
C LEU A 161 -12.34 -5.95 -22.31
N THR A 162 -12.52 -5.63 -23.61
CA THR A 162 -11.88 -6.34 -24.72
C THR A 162 -10.89 -5.44 -25.44
N TRP A 163 -9.69 -5.92 -25.64
CA TRP A 163 -8.59 -5.21 -26.30
C TRP A 163 -8.49 -5.47 -27.81
N ALA A 164 -9.53 -5.95 -28.44
CA ALA A 164 -9.58 -5.95 -29.89
C ALA A 164 -10.01 -4.54 -30.33
N PRO A 165 -9.06 -3.62 -30.64
CA PRO A 165 -9.44 -2.30 -31.09
C PRO A 165 -10.21 -2.46 -32.39
N ASP A 166 -11.33 -1.74 -32.46
CA ASP A 166 -12.04 -1.54 -33.72
C ASP A 166 -11.09 -0.89 -34.75
N GLU A 167 -11.46 -0.87 -36.03
CA GLU A 167 -10.72 -0.16 -37.10
C GLU A 167 -10.41 1.33 -36.74
N LYS A 168 -11.11 1.87 -35.74
CA LYS A 168 -10.90 3.22 -35.17
C LYS A 168 -10.06 3.26 -33.92
N GLY A 169 -9.53 2.13 -33.46
CA GLY A 169 -8.74 2.04 -32.23
C GLY A 169 -9.55 2.21 -30.93
N GLN A 170 -10.86 2.09 -30.99
CA GLN A 170 -11.74 2.27 -29.81
C GLN A 170 -11.80 0.99 -28.97
N VAL A 171 -11.93 1.14 -27.66
CA VAL A 171 -11.99 0.05 -26.69
C VAL A 171 -13.42 -0.20 -26.26
N PHE A 172 -13.83 -1.47 -26.25
CA PHE A 172 -15.19 -1.89 -25.94
C PHE A 172 -15.24 -2.89 -24.77
N VAL A 173 -16.41 -2.93 -24.16
CA VAL A 173 -16.79 -3.92 -23.14
C VAL A 173 -17.83 -4.82 -23.77
N SER A 174 -17.41 -5.98 -24.28
CA SER A 174 -18.27 -6.82 -25.12
C SER A 174 -18.28 -8.31 -24.80
N SER A 175 -17.24 -8.83 -24.15
CA SER A 175 -17.07 -10.26 -23.92
C SER A 175 -17.77 -10.74 -22.66
N LYS A 176 -18.41 -11.92 -22.72
CA LYS A 176 -19.01 -12.60 -21.56
C LYS A 176 -18.01 -13.47 -20.78
N LYS A 177 -16.84 -13.73 -21.37
CA LYS A 177 -15.81 -14.57 -20.78
C LYS A 177 -14.48 -13.88 -20.93
N ALA A 178 -13.63 -13.99 -19.91
CA ALA A 178 -12.25 -13.55 -19.99
C ALA A 178 -11.43 -14.58 -20.79
N SER A 179 -10.85 -14.16 -21.88
CA SER A 179 -9.95 -14.91 -22.76
C SER A 179 -8.67 -14.08 -23.02
N GLU A 180 -7.80 -14.51 -23.89
CA GLU A 180 -6.55 -13.80 -24.20
C GLU A 180 -6.75 -12.34 -24.64
N LYS A 181 -7.89 -12.01 -25.25
CA LYS A 181 -8.23 -10.65 -25.70
C LYS A 181 -8.73 -9.73 -24.57
N GLU A 182 -9.10 -10.31 -23.46
CA GLU A 182 -9.61 -9.62 -22.26
C GLU A 182 -8.58 -9.55 -21.14
N PHE A 183 -7.45 -10.28 -21.24
CA PHE A 183 -6.38 -10.19 -20.25
C PHE A 183 -5.62 -8.87 -20.37
N ILE A 184 -5.37 -8.29 -19.22
CA ILE A 184 -4.69 -7.01 -19.07
C ILE A 184 -3.63 -7.11 -17.97
N ASN A 185 -2.68 -6.21 -17.99
CA ASN A 185 -1.80 -5.95 -16.88
C ASN A 185 -2.13 -4.58 -16.29
N ILE A 186 -2.45 -4.52 -15.00
CA ILE A 186 -2.60 -3.27 -14.29
C ILE A 186 -1.26 -2.94 -13.66
N ARG A 187 -0.64 -1.83 -14.08
CA ARG A 187 0.65 -1.37 -13.59
C ARG A 187 0.51 -0.16 -12.69
N THR A 188 1.40 -0.02 -11.72
CA THR A 188 1.42 1.13 -10.82
C THR A 188 2.86 1.49 -10.45
N SER A 189 3.09 2.78 -10.21
CA SER A 189 4.34 3.30 -9.63
C SER A 189 4.30 3.37 -8.09
N ALA A 190 3.16 3.05 -7.48
CA ALA A 190 3.00 3.07 -6.03
C ALA A 190 3.93 2.06 -5.35
N VAL A 191 4.29 2.34 -4.10
CA VAL A 191 5.11 1.42 -3.30
C VAL A 191 4.35 0.10 -3.11
N LYS A 192 4.99 -1.02 -3.48
CA LYS A 192 4.44 -2.36 -3.21
C LYS A 192 4.09 -2.47 -1.74
N HIS A 193 2.92 -3.01 -1.47
CA HIS A 193 2.59 -3.44 -0.14
C HIS A 193 3.42 -4.68 0.16
N THR A 194 4.67 -4.46 0.57
CA THR A 194 5.31 -5.52 1.32
C THR A 194 4.39 -5.78 2.50
N THR A 195 4.04 -7.03 2.73
CA THR A 195 3.54 -7.53 4.00
C THR A 195 4.62 -7.37 5.10
N ALA A 196 5.44 -6.31 4.98
CA ALA A 196 6.27 -5.84 6.05
C ALA A 196 5.26 -5.53 7.15
N ASP A 197 5.19 -6.46 8.09
CA ASP A 197 4.36 -6.42 9.26
C ASP A 197 4.30 -4.95 9.73
N TRP A 198 3.16 -4.27 9.51
CA TRP A 198 2.92 -2.89 9.97
C TRP A 198 3.02 -2.78 11.48
N ARG A 199 3.11 -3.94 12.15
CA ARG A 199 3.34 -4.04 13.57
C ARG A 199 4.65 -3.33 13.93
N PRO A 200 4.68 -2.54 14.98
CA PRO A 200 5.91 -1.94 15.49
C PRO A 200 7.02 -2.99 15.59
N ALA A 201 8.25 -2.58 15.29
CA ALA A 201 9.40 -3.49 15.34
C ALA A 201 9.58 -4.19 16.71
N GLU A 202 8.89 -3.68 17.73
CA GLU A 202 8.83 -4.28 19.07
C GLU A 202 7.93 -5.51 19.12
N ASP A 203 6.83 -5.53 18.33
CA ASP A 203 5.88 -6.66 18.27
C ASP A 203 6.39 -7.80 17.38
N LEU A 204 7.39 -7.51 16.52
CA LEU A 204 8.03 -8.50 15.66
C LEU A 204 9.17 -9.26 16.35
N LYS A 205 9.57 -8.83 17.55
CA LYS A 205 10.61 -9.49 18.31
C LYS A 205 10.04 -10.71 19.02
N GLU A 206 10.83 -11.77 19.04
CA GLU A 206 10.51 -12.92 19.89
C GLU A 206 10.34 -12.47 21.35
N SER A 207 9.46 -13.14 22.09
CA SER A 207 9.16 -12.80 23.49
C SER A 207 10.42 -12.69 24.36
N ALA A 208 11.46 -13.48 24.07
CA ALA A 208 12.75 -13.42 24.73
C ALA A 208 13.54 -12.13 24.46
N ASP A 209 13.42 -11.58 23.24
CA ASP A 209 14.08 -10.32 22.84
C ASP A 209 13.35 -9.10 23.43
N CYS A 210 12.02 -9.16 23.49
CA CYS A 210 11.22 -8.15 24.18
C CYS A 210 11.55 -8.10 25.68
N GLU A 211 11.70 -9.26 26.31
CA GLU A 211 12.07 -9.35 27.73
C GLU A 211 13.50 -8.83 27.99
N THR A 212 14.46 -9.19 27.13
CA THR A 212 15.82 -8.67 27.25
C THR A 212 15.89 -7.16 27.05
N SER A 213 15.09 -6.60 26.17
CA SER A 213 14.98 -5.16 25.95
C SER A 213 14.38 -4.46 27.17
N TYR A 214 13.32 -5.01 27.73
CA TYR A 214 12.65 -4.51 28.93
C TYR A 214 13.53 -4.58 30.16
N ASN A 215 14.23 -5.71 30.40
CA ASN A 215 15.14 -5.89 31.49
C ASN A 215 16.36 -4.95 31.41
N ARG A 216 16.82 -4.61 30.20
CA ARG A 216 17.87 -3.62 29.97
C ARG A 216 17.43 -2.19 30.34
N MET A 217 16.17 -1.88 30.16
CA MET A 217 15.60 -0.56 30.53
C MET A 217 15.42 -0.41 32.04
N ILE A 218 15.15 -1.49 32.78
CA ILE A 218 14.83 -1.45 34.22
C ILE A 218 16.06 -1.76 35.10
N ASN A 219 17.26 -1.98 34.54
CA ASN A 219 18.48 -2.37 35.30
C ASN A 219 18.30 -3.63 36.16
N TYR A 220 17.58 -4.61 35.65
CA TYR A 220 17.37 -5.86 36.36
C TYR A 220 18.67 -6.68 36.53
N ASP A 221 18.83 -7.26 37.70
CA ASP A 221 20.01 -7.99 38.16
C ASP A 221 20.29 -9.23 37.30
N VAL A 222 21.57 -9.49 37.02
CA VAL A 222 22.09 -10.58 36.16
C VAL A 222 21.64 -11.98 36.58
N ASN A 223 21.29 -12.17 37.87
CA ASN A 223 20.85 -13.44 38.44
C ASN A 223 19.54 -13.99 37.88
N ASP A 224 18.70 -13.14 37.32
CA ASP A 224 17.39 -13.53 36.77
C ASP A 224 17.46 -14.20 35.41
N LYS A 225 18.55 -14.00 34.64
CA LYS A 225 18.70 -14.63 33.32
C LYS A 225 18.87 -16.15 33.40
N SER A 226 19.45 -16.65 34.47
CA SER A 226 19.62 -18.09 34.68
C SER A 226 18.29 -18.78 34.99
N ALA A 227 17.43 -18.12 35.77
CA ALA A 227 16.09 -18.60 36.09
C ALA A 227 15.19 -18.70 34.86
N VAL A 228 15.25 -17.68 33.95
CA VAL A 228 14.50 -17.69 32.70
C VAL A 228 14.98 -18.80 31.76
N LYS A 229 16.29 -18.97 31.61
CA LYS A 229 16.84 -20.07 30.80
C LYS A 229 16.46 -21.46 31.35
N LYS A 230 16.36 -21.59 32.66
CA LYS A 230 15.94 -22.82 33.32
C LYS A 230 14.45 -23.07 33.06
N ALA A 231 13.60 -22.07 33.23
CA ALA A 231 12.18 -22.12 32.97
C ALA A 231 11.86 -22.39 31.47
N GLN A 232 12.69 -21.89 30.55
CA GLN A 232 12.57 -22.17 29.11
C GLN A 232 12.87 -23.65 28.82
N LYS A 233 13.83 -24.24 29.48
CA LYS A 233 14.16 -25.68 29.36
C LYS A 233 13.11 -26.57 30.00
N GLU A 234 12.46 -26.11 31.07
CA GLU A 234 11.43 -26.83 31.82
C GLU A 234 10.00 -26.60 31.25
N GLY A 235 9.84 -25.77 30.24
CA GLY A 235 8.54 -25.46 29.65
C GLY A 235 7.63 -24.55 30.49
N THR A 236 8.15 -24.00 31.62
CA THR A 236 7.40 -23.15 32.56
C THR A 236 7.66 -21.65 32.37
N LEU A 237 8.16 -21.26 31.17
CA LEU A 237 8.56 -19.90 30.86
C LEU A 237 7.39 -18.89 31.04
N HIS A 238 6.21 -19.25 30.59
CA HIS A 238 5.02 -18.36 30.64
C HIS A 238 4.63 -18.03 32.09
N GLU A 239 4.67 -18.99 32.96
CA GLU A 239 4.35 -18.85 34.39
C GLU A 239 5.37 -17.99 35.14
N THR A 240 6.65 -18.19 34.84
CA THR A 240 7.74 -17.36 35.40
C THR A 240 7.67 -15.90 34.94
N LEU A 241 7.28 -15.64 33.70
CA LEU A 241 7.08 -14.28 33.18
C LEU A 241 5.87 -13.59 33.82
N LEU A 242 4.76 -14.31 34.04
CA LEU A 242 3.58 -13.78 34.73
C LEU A 242 3.90 -13.43 36.19
N ASN A 243 4.61 -14.27 36.89
CA ASN A 243 5.04 -14.04 38.28
C ASN A 243 5.96 -12.82 38.41
N ARG A 244 6.81 -12.56 37.42
CA ARG A 244 7.64 -11.35 37.35
C ARG A 244 6.79 -10.09 37.15
N ARG A 245 5.81 -10.14 36.27
CA ARG A 245 4.87 -9.01 36.05
C ARG A 245 4.07 -8.67 37.29
N GLN A 246 3.68 -9.67 38.08
CA GLN A 246 2.97 -9.47 39.33
C GLN A 246 3.88 -8.80 40.38
N LYS A 247 5.13 -9.24 40.54
CA LYS A 247 6.11 -8.60 41.43
C LYS A 247 6.35 -7.15 41.07
N LEU A 248 6.53 -6.83 39.80
CA LEU A 248 6.71 -5.46 39.30
C LEU A 248 5.51 -4.56 39.54
N LYS A 249 4.30 -5.10 39.56
CA LYS A 249 3.07 -4.33 39.86
C LYS A 249 2.96 -4.07 41.36
N SER A 250 3.34 -5.00 42.22
CA SER A 250 3.29 -4.83 43.67
C SER A 250 4.28 -3.76 44.17
N ASP A 251 5.47 -3.67 43.56
CA ASP A 251 6.49 -2.69 43.94
C ASP A 251 6.19 -1.23 43.55
N ARG A 252 5.16 -1.00 42.72
CA ARG A 252 4.72 0.36 42.32
C ARG A 252 3.72 1.01 43.26
N TYR A 253 3.16 0.28 44.19
CA TYR A 253 2.10 0.74 45.12
C TYR A 253 2.48 0.66 46.60
N CYS A 254 3.76 0.45 46.91
CA CYS A 254 4.31 0.58 48.24
C CYS A 254 5.10 1.88 48.41
#